data_dc886a77571bc3f0a54c94293c20a327
#
_entry.id   dc886a77571bc3f0a54c94293c20a327
#
_cell.length_a   1.000
_cell.length_b   1.000
_cell.length_c   1.000
_cell.angle_alpha   90.00
_cell.angle_beta   90.00
_cell.angle_gamma   90.00
#
_symmetry.space_group_name_H-M   'P 1'
#
loop_
_entity.id
_entity.type
_entity.pdbx_description
1 polymer ?
#
loop_
_entity_poly.entity_id
_entity_poly.type
_entity_poly.pdbx_seq_one_letter_code
_entity_poly.pdbx_strand_id
1 'polypeptide(L)'
;MAGWILLVIALLLFIFSLFFAFSSSLRVSWEKHFHKRKTYKVLKYFCDENDQLLLNKVYLVLEGDEERPTYFDHIVFADKYVYLIDDFFAEGGIYGDTCDKTLFVRDYHDKSNRIPNPILLGEEKRERMEKTLGVDPKDHMFVSVVVYNDSLLVPPGIGK
;
A
#
# COMPACT_ATOMS: atom_id res chain seq x y z
N MET A 1 -46.15 -3.54 29.26
CA MET A 1 -45.03 -2.58 29.11
C MET A 1 -43.66 -3.21 29.27
N ALA A 2 -43.42 -4.17 30.17
CA ALA A 2 -42.09 -4.81 30.34
C ALA A 2 -41.55 -5.55 29.11
N GLY A 3 -42.42 -6.16 28.31
CA GLY A 3 -41.96 -6.93 27.10
C GLY A 3 -41.34 -6.05 26.02
N TRP A 4 -41.85 -4.83 25.81
CA TRP A 4 -41.29 -3.90 24.85
C TRP A 4 -39.91 -3.38 25.24
N ILE A 5 -39.68 -3.17 26.53
CA ILE A 5 -38.38 -2.73 27.08
C ILE A 5 -37.33 -3.82 26.85
N LEU A 6 -37.69 -5.07 27.12
CA LEU A 6 -36.78 -6.21 26.86
C LEU A 6 -36.44 -6.36 25.38
N LEU A 7 -37.39 -6.16 24.50
CA LEU A 7 -37.19 -6.23 23.06
C LEU A 7 -36.24 -5.12 22.55
N VAL A 8 -36.43 -3.89 23.05
CA VAL A 8 -35.54 -2.76 22.72
C VAL A 8 -34.11 -3.01 23.23
N ILE A 9 -33.95 -3.52 24.46
CA ILE A 9 -32.62 -3.86 25.01
C ILE A 9 -31.96 -4.96 24.18
N ALA A 10 -32.71 -6.01 23.83
CA ALA A 10 -32.19 -7.09 23.00
C ALA A 10 -31.72 -6.60 21.60
N LEU A 11 -32.50 -5.69 20.98
CA LEU A 11 -32.18 -5.08 19.72
C LEU A 11 -30.91 -4.20 19.81
N LEU A 12 -30.79 -3.39 20.87
CA LEU A 12 -29.59 -2.58 21.11
C LEU A 12 -28.34 -3.43 21.33
N LEU A 13 -28.44 -4.51 22.10
CA LEU A 13 -27.33 -5.46 22.31
C LEU A 13 -26.94 -6.18 21.02
N PHE A 14 -27.91 -6.54 20.19
CA PHE A 14 -27.67 -7.14 18.88
C PHE A 14 -26.95 -6.16 17.93
N ILE A 15 -27.40 -4.91 17.85
CA ILE A 15 -26.75 -3.86 17.05
C ILE A 15 -25.33 -3.61 17.56
N PHE A 16 -25.13 -3.55 18.88
CA PHE A 16 -23.83 -3.37 19.50
C PHE A 16 -22.88 -4.55 19.22
N SER A 17 -23.40 -5.77 19.27
CA SER A 17 -22.65 -7.00 18.91
C SER A 17 -22.23 -7.01 17.44
N LEU A 18 -23.13 -6.62 16.51
CA LEU A 18 -22.81 -6.45 15.11
C LEU A 18 -21.75 -5.37 14.89
N PHE A 19 -21.89 -4.23 15.56
CA PHE A 19 -20.91 -3.15 15.46
C PHE A 19 -19.52 -3.62 15.94
N PHE A 20 -19.43 -4.39 17.02
CA PHE A 20 -18.18 -4.96 17.52
C PHE A 20 -17.59 -6.01 16.56
N ALA A 21 -18.42 -6.88 15.97
CA ALA A 21 -17.98 -7.87 15.00
C ALA A 21 -17.45 -7.24 13.70
N PHE A 22 -18.06 -6.14 13.25
CA PHE A 22 -17.61 -5.40 12.05
C PHE A 22 -16.48 -4.41 12.34
N SER A 23 -16.25 -4.01 13.60
CA SER A 23 -15.28 -2.96 13.94
C SER A 23 -13.85 -3.29 13.56
N SER A 24 -13.43 -4.56 13.66
CA SER A 24 -12.07 -4.97 13.28
C SER A 24 -11.82 -4.81 11.77
N SER A 25 -12.74 -5.27 10.93
CA SER A 25 -12.62 -5.13 9.47
C SER A 25 -12.71 -3.67 9.01
N LEU A 26 -13.59 -2.89 9.64
CA LEU A 26 -13.69 -1.46 9.38
C LEU A 26 -12.42 -0.73 9.80
N ARG A 27 -11.85 -1.07 10.96
CA ARG A 27 -10.61 -0.47 11.46
C ARG A 27 -9.46 -0.68 10.49
N VAL A 28 -9.23 -1.91 10.00
CA VAL A 28 -8.19 -2.22 9.01
C VAL A 28 -8.39 -1.41 7.73
N SER A 29 -9.62 -1.34 7.23
CA SER A 29 -9.96 -0.56 6.04
C SER A 29 -9.67 0.93 6.24
N TRP A 30 -10.01 1.48 7.41
CA TRP A 30 -9.74 2.87 7.78
C TRP A 30 -8.24 3.13 7.89
N GLU A 31 -7.48 2.28 8.59
CA GLU A 31 -6.04 2.41 8.76
C GLU A 31 -5.32 2.38 7.40
N LYS A 32 -5.71 1.49 6.50
CA LYS A 32 -5.22 1.44 5.13
C LYS A 32 -5.49 2.74 4.36
N HIS A 33 -6.71 3.28 4.49
CA HIS A 33 -7.08 4.54 3.86
C HIS A 33 -6.29 5.72 4.44
N PHE A 34 -6.12 5.76 5.77
CA PHE A 34 -5.32 6.78 6.44
C PHE A 34 -3.85 6.71 6.06
N HIS A 35 -3.28 5.51 5.94
CA HIS A 35 -1.90 5.32 5.50
C HIS A 35 -1.69 5.96 4.13
N LYS A 36 -2.46 5.58 3.11
CA LYS A 36 -2.37 6.16 1.76
C LYS A 36 -2.56 7.69 1.76
N ARG A 37 -3.48 8.18 2.56
CA ARG A 37 -3.71 9.63 2.69
C ARG A 37 -2.54 10.36 3.37
N LYS A 38 -1.89 9.72 4.36
CA LYS A 38 -0.70 10.25 5.03
C LYS A 38 0.46 10.34 4.05
N THR A 39 0.76 9.26 3.33
CA THR A 39 1.80 9.23 2.28
C THR A 39 1.57 10.35 1.27
N TYR A 40 0.36 10.44 0.71
CA TYR A 40 0.02 11.51 -0.24
C TYR A 40 0.27 12.91 0.33
N LYS A 41 -0.13 13.19 1.58
CA LYS A 41 0.09 14.51 2.21
C LYS A 41 1.57 14.85 2.35
N VAL A 42 2.38 13.89 2.79
CA VAL A 42 3.83 14.07 2.94
C VAL A 42 4.48 14.33 1.59
N LEU A 43 4.15 13.49 0.59
CA LEU A 43 4.68 13.68 -0.77
C LEU A 43 4.24 15.01 -1.38
N LYS A 44 2.97 15.39 -1.19
CA LYS A 44 2.47 16.67 -1.70
C LYS A 44 3.20 17.85 -1.07
N TYR A 45 3.37 17.85 0.25
CA TYR A 45 4.11 18.90 0.94
C TYR A 45 5.55 18.99 0.43
N PHE A 46 6.24 17.86 0.30
CA PHE A 46 7.60 17.81 -0.24
C PHE A 46 7.69 18.32 -1.68
N CYS A 47 6.76 17.91 -2.55
CA CYS A 47 6.76 18.33 -3.95
C CYS A 47 6.43 19.83 -4.09
N ASP A 48 5.47 20.35 -3.30
CA ASP A 48 5.11 21.77 -3.30
C ASP A 48 6.30 22.65 -2.84
N GLU A 49 7.12 22.19 -1.85
CA GLU A 49 8.30 22.93 -1.39
C GLU A 49 9.48 22.90 -2.36
N ASN A 50 9.59 21.86 -3.17
CA ASN A 50 10.72 21.65 -4.08
C ASN A 50 10.36 21.91 -5.56
N ASP A 51 9.19 22.45 -5.85
CA ASP A 51 8.67 22.73 -7.20
C ASP A 51 8.69 21.45 -8.09
N GLN A 52 8.28 20.33 -7.53
CA GLN A 52 8.24 19.01 -8.17
C GLN A 52 6.81 18.58 -8.50
N LEU A 53 6.66 17.75 -9.54
CA LEU A 53 5.36 17.25 -9.96
C LEU A 53 5.02 15.93 -9.25
N LEU A 54 3.87 15.92 -8.58
CA LEU A 54 3.28 14.72 -7.99
C LEU A 54 2.02 14.30 -8.77
N LEU A 55 2.02 13.08 -9.29
CA LEU A 55 0.84 12.41 -9.81
C LEU A 55 0.36 11.37 -8.81
N ASN A 56 -0.96 11.27 -8.64
CA ASN A 56 -1.58 10.37 -7.67
C ASN A 56 -2.59 9.43 -8.35
N LYS A 57 -2.60 8.14 -7.98
CA LYS A 57 -3.47 7.10 -8.54
C LYS A 57 -3.36 7.00 -10.06
N VAL A 58 -2.17 6.70 -10.52
CA VAL A 58 -1.83 6.71 -11.95
C VAL A 58 -2.04 5.32 -12.53
N TYR A 59 -2.71 5.27 -13.68
CA TYR A 59 -2.87 4.06 -14.49
C TYR A 59 -2.17 4.28 -15.81
N LEU A 60 -1.18 3.45 -16.12
CA LEU A 60 -0.41 3.51 -17.35
C LEU A 60 -0.46 2.17 -18.07
N VAL A 61 -0.60 2.21 -19.38
CA VAL A 61 -0.46 1.02 -20.22
C VAL A 61 1.03 0.85 -20.51
N LEU A 62 1.64 -0.16 -19.89
CA LEU A 62 3.03 -0.52 -20.09
C LEU A 62 3.14 -1.71 -21.04
N GLU A 63 4.35 -1.94 -21.56
CA GLU A 63 4.62 -3.12 -22.37
C GLU A 63 4.29 -4.40 -21.60
N GLY A 64 3.48 -5.27 -22.21
CA GLY A 64 2.96 -6.48 -21.60
C GLY A 64 1.62 -6.33 -20.88
N ASP A 65 1.02 -5.12 -20.86
CA ASP A 65 -0.35 -4.92 -20.36
C ASP A 65 -1.37 -5.28 -21.46
N GLU A 66 -1.78 -6.55 -21.51
CA GLU A 66 -2.76 -6.99 -22.52
C GLU A 66 -4.20 -6.66 -22.12
N GLU A 67 -4.53 -6.76 -20.83
CA GLU A 67 -5.91 -6.61 -20.34
C GLU A 67 -6.11 -5.47 -19.35
N ARG A 68 -5.12 -5.10 -18.59
CA ARG A 68 -5.25 -4.10 -17.50
C ARG A 68 -4.04 -3.20 -17.40
N PRO A 69 -4.27 -1.87 -17.29
CA PRO A 69 -3.17 -0.93 -17.11
C PRO A 69 -2.46 -1.17 -15.76
N THR A 70 -1.16 -0.94 -15.75
CA THR A 70 -0.36 -0.97 -14.53
C THR A 70 -0.70 0.24 -13.65
N TYR A 71 -0.94 -0.03 -12.38
CA TYR A 71 -1.31 0.98 -11.38
C TYR A 71 -0.11 1.37 -10.52
N PHE A 72 0.02 2.67 -10.25
CA PHE A 72 0.93 3.27 -9.29
C PHE A 72 0.14 4.12 -8.29
N ASP A 73 0.44 4.00 -6.99
CA ASP A 73 -0.19 4.86 -5.99
C ASP A 73 0.24 6.31 -6.18
N HIS A 74 1.56 6.55 -6.41
CA HIS A 74 2.09 7.88 -6.70
C HIS A 74 3.26 7.81 -7.68
N ILE A 75 3.43 8.88 -8.47
CA ILE A 75 4.63 9.12 -9.28
C ILE A 75 5.12 10.54 -8.97
N VAL A 76 6.39 10.67 -8.58
CA VAL A 76 7.03 11.97 -8.33
C VAL A 76 8.10 12.22 -9.38
N PHE A 77 7.98 13.33 -10.08
CA PHE A 77 9.00 13.81 -11.02
C PHE A 77 9.88 14.82 -10.29
N ALA A 78 11.09 14.40 -9.96
CA ALA A 78 12.12 15.24 -9.37
C ALA A 78 13.19 15.61 -10.43
N ASP A 79 14.16 16.46 -10.06
CA ASP A 79 15.13 17.03 -11.01
C ASP A 79 15.89 15.98 -11.83
N LYS A 80 16.26 14.84 -11.21
CA LYS A 80 17.07 13.80 -11.85
C LYS A 80 16.36 12.46 -11.94
N TYR A 81 15.33 12.23 -11.08
CA TYR A 81 14.73 10.93 -10.91
C TYR A 81 13.21 11.00 -11.01
N VAL A 82 12.64 9.91 -11.48
CA VAL A 82 11.21 9.66 -11.43
C VAL A 82 10.98 8.54 -10.41
N TYR A 83 10.33 8.88 -9.30
CA TYR A 83 10.01 7.92 -8.26
C TYR A 83 8.65 7.27 -8.52
N LEU A 84 8.65 5.94 -8.65
CA LEU A 84 7.47 5.11 -8.79
C LEU A 84 7.14 4.55 -7.41
N ILE A 85 6.06 5.04 -6.80
CA ILE A 85 5.80 4.80 -5.38
C ILE A 85 4.52 3.98 -5.22
N ASP A 86 4.64 2.85 -4.53
CA ASP A 86 3.52 1.99 -4.15
C ASP A 86 3.36 1.96 -2.62
N ASP A 87 2.15 2.24 -2.15
CA ASP A 87 1.79 2.14 -0.73
C ASP A 87 1.45 0.70 -0.36
N PHE A 88 2.23 0.11 0.51
CA PHE A 88 1.98 -1.21 1.05
C PHE A 88 1.47 -1.14 2.48
N PHE A 89 0.29 -1.70 2.72
CA PHE A 89 -0.32 -1.78 4.04
C PHE A 89 -0.52 -3.25 4.45
N ALA A 90 0.00 -3.60 5.61
CA ALA A 90 -0.30 -4.85 6.30
C ALA A 90 -0.30 -4.66 7.81
N GLU A 91 -0.98 -5.54 8.53
CA GLU A 91 -0.93 -5.58 10.00
C GLU A 91 0.09 -6.61 10.45
N GLY A 92 0.83 -6.29 11.52
CA GLY A 92 1.76 -7.22 12.18
C GLY A 92 3.19 -7.15 11.68
N GLY A 93 3.78 -8.27 11.29
CA GLY A 93 5.16 -8.38 10.83
C GLY A 93 5.29 -8.96 9.43
N ILE A 94 6.27 -8.48 8.68
CA ILE A 94 6.65 -9.04 7.37
C ILE A 94 7.94 -9.85 7.54
N TYR A 95 8.01 -11.03 6.91
CA TYR A 95 9.12 -11.96 7.03
C TYR A 95 9.50 -12.51 5.66
N GLY A 96 10.78 -12.74 5.45
CA GLY A 96 11.36 -13.26 4.19
C GLY A 96 12.61 -12.48 3.80
N ASP A 97 13.18 -12.81 2.66
CA ASP A 97 14.31 -12.10 2.07
C ASP A 97 13.82 -11.13 0.98
N THR A 98 14.57 -10.05 0.75
CA THR A 98 14.29 -9.10 -0.34
C THR A 98 14.32 -9.77 -1.72
N CYS A 99 15.07 -10.85 -1.87
CA CYS A 99 15.19 -11.62 -3.11
C CYS A 99 14.08 -12.68 -3.27
N ASP A 100 13.28 -12.95 -2.23
CA ASP A 100 12.21 -13.93 -2.31
C ASP A 100 11.05 -13.41 -3.16
N LYS A 101 10.52 -14.24 -4.06
CA LYS A 101 9.34 -13.89 -4.86
C LYS A 101 8.11 -13.63 -4.01
N THR A 102 8.05 -14.25 -2.82
CA THR A 102 6.93 -14.11 -1.90
C THR A 102 7.42 -13.89 -0.49
N LEU A 103 6.76 -13.02 0.23
CA LEU A 103 6.98 -12.76 1.64
C LEU A 103 5.83 -13.32 2.48
N PHE A 104 6.06 -13.47 3.78
CA PHE A 104 5.03 -13.85 4.74
C PHE A 104 4.66 -12.62 5.57
N VAL A 105 3.37 -12.35 5.66
CA VAL A 105 2.83 -11.38 6.62
C VAL A 105 2.15 -12.15 7.74
N ARG A 106 2.56 -11.91 8.97
CA ARG A 106 1.97 -12.49 10.17
C ARG A 106 1.22 -11.41 10.92
N ASP A 107 -0.09 -11.53 11.00
CA ASP A 107 -0.93 -10.57 11.71
C ASP A 107 -0.82 -10.72 13.23
N TYR A 108 -1.45 -9.82 13.99
CA TYR A 108 -1.47 -9.86 15.46
C TYR A 108 -2.24 -11.07 16.04
N HIS A 109 -2.96 -11.83 15.20
CA HIS A 109 -3.68 -13.04 15.57
C HIS A 109 -2.93 -14.30 15.17
N ASP A 110 -1.62 -14.19 14.89
CA ASP A 110 -0.75 -15.28 14.46
C ASP A 110 -1.14 -15.95 13.13
N LYS A 111 -2.05 -15.34 12.37
CA LYS A 111 -2.36 -15.80 11.02
C LYS A 111 -1.26 -15.36 10.07
N SER A 112 -0.71 -16.34 9.37
CA SER A 112 0.33 -16.10 8.37
C SER A 112 -0.24 -16.18 6.96
N ASN A 113 -0.07 -15.11 6.18
CA ASN A 113 -0.47 -15.05 4.78
C ASN A 113 0.77 -14.88 3.91
N ARG A 114 0.82 -15.62 2.80
CA ARG A 114 1.84 -15.44 1.77
C ARG A 114 1.38 -14.35 0.81
N ILE A 115 2.25 -13.40 0.56
CA ILE A 115 2.00 -12.28 -0.35
C ILE A 115 3.11 -12.21 -1.41
N PRO A 116 2.86 -11.68 -2.61
CA PRO A 116 3.92 -11.31 -3.52
C PRO A 116 4.84 -10.28 -2.88
N ASN A 117 6.13 -10.35 -3.17
CA ASN A 117 7.08 -9.37 -2.64
C ASN A 117 6.86 -8.00 -3.28
N PRO A 118 6.44 -6.98 -2.51
CA PRO A 118 6.11 -5.66 -3.07
C PRO A 118 7.35 -4.96 -3.64
N ILE A 119 8.56 -5.25 -3.14
CA ILE A 119 9.80 -4.68 -3.67
C ILE A 119 10.05 -5.21 -5.08
N LEU A 120 9.97 -6.53 -5.27
CA LEU A 120 10.17 -7.14 -6.60
C LEU A 120 9.08 -6.73 -7.59
N LEU A 121 7.83 -6.60 -7.13
CA LEU A 121 6.74 -6.08 -7.97
C LEU A 121 7.00 -4.63 -8.40
N GLY A 122 7.51 -3.80 -7.50
CA GLY A 122 7.89 -2.43 -7.82
C GLY A 122 9.03 -2.37 -8.84
N GLU A 123 10.05 -3.21 -8.68
CA GLU A 123 11.15 -3.30 -9.66
C GLU A 123 10.68 -3.81 -11.03
N GLU A 124 9.79 -4.80 -11.08
CA GLU A 124 9.19 -5.27 -12.32
C GLU A 124 8.42 -4.14 -13.04
N LYS A 125 7.63 -3.35 -12.30
CA LYS A 125 6.93 -2.19 -12.85
C LYS A 125 7.92 -1.15 -13.38
N ARG A 126 9.03 -0.89 -12.66
CA ARG A 126 10.09 0.02 -13.08
C ARG A 126 10.72 -0.42 -14.39
N GLU A 127 11.14 -1.68 -14.49
CA GLU A 127 11.74 -2.24 -15.71
C GLU A 127 10.79 -2.15 -16.91
N ARG A 128 9.52 -2.44 -16.71
CA ARG A 128 8.49 -2.31 -17.75
C ARG A 128 8.29 -0.85 -18.17
N MET A 129 8.35 0.11 -17.22
CA MET A 129 8.27 1.54 -17.52
C MET A 129 9.47 1.98 -18.38
N GLU A 130 10.69 1.62 -17.98
CA GLU A 130 11.91 1.92 -18.73
C GLU A 130 11.83 1.37 -20.17
N LYS A 131 11.39 0.12 -20.31
CA LYS A 131 11.23 -0.53 -21.61
C LYS A 131 10.17 0.16 -22.48
N THR A 132 9.01 0.51 -21.89
CA THR A 132 7.93 1.20 -22.61
C THR A 132 8.37 2.57 -23.13
N LEU A 133 9.18 3.29 -22.36
CA LEU A 133 9.67 4.62 -22.70
C LEU A 133 10.99 4.61 -23.47
N GLY A 134 11.61 3.45 -23.67
CA GLY A 134 12.90 3.31 -24.36
C GLY A 134 14.07 3.95 -23.62
N VAL A 135 14.00 4.02 -22.28
CA VAL A 135 15.05 4.58 -21.42
C VAL A 135 16.10 3.49 -21.13
N ASP A 136 17.40 3.82 -21.25
CA ASP A 136 18.45 2.88 -20.87
C ASP A 136 18.43 2.67 -19.33
N PRO A 137 18.35 1.42 -18.84
CA PRO A 137 18.42 1.14 -17.40
C PRO A 137 19.66 1.72 -16.70
N LYS A 138 20.76 1.94 -17.46
CA LYS A 138 22.00 2.54 -16.94
C LYS A 138 21.86 4.01 -16.56
N ASP A 139 20.87 4.69 -17.09
CA ASP A 139 20.61 6.10 -16.77
C ASP A 139 20.03 6.27 -15.37
N HIS A 140 19.57 5.16 -14.74
CA HIS A 140 18.97 5.13 -13.41
C HIS A 140 17.92 6.22 -13.17
N MET A 141 17.17 6.57 -14.23
CA MET A 141 16.17 7.64 -14.19
C MET A 141 14.99 7.27 -13.29
N PHE A 142 14.58 6.01 -13.31
CA PHE A 142 13.43 5.53 -12.54
C PHE A 142 13.86 4.82 -11.25
N VAL A 143 13.19 5.16 -10.15
CA VAL A 143 13.44 4.57 -8.83
C VAL A 143 12.13 3.99 -8.30
N SER A 144 12.11 2.69 -8.03
CA SER A 144 10.97 2.04 -7.36
C SER A 144 11.05 2.25 -5.85
N VAL A 145 9.94 2.64 -5.25
CA VAL A 145 9.83 2.88 -3.81
C VAL A 145 8.58 2.20 -3.26
N VAL A 146 8.74 1.42 -2.21
CA VAL A 146 7.63 0.84 -1.46
C VAL A 146 7.52 1.51 -0.09
N VAL A 147 6.37 2.12 0.18
CA VAL A 147 6.10 2.80 1.45
C VAL A 147 5.29 1.87 2.34
N TYR A 148 5.87 1.47 3.46
CA TYR A 148 5.22 0.63 4.46
C TYR A 148 4.50 1.48 5.51
N ASN A 149 3.40 0.95 6.07
CA ASN A 149 2.72 1.61 7.19
C ASN A 149 3.58 1.55 8.48
N ASP A 150 3.48 2.58 9.31
CA ASP A 150 4.32 2.77 10.52
C ASP A 150 4.18 1.62 11.54
N SER A 151 3.03 0.93 11.56
CA SER A 151 2.76 -0.19 12.48
C SER A 151 3.29 -1.53 12.00
N LEU A 152 3.80 -1.62 10.75
CA LEU A 152 4.35 -2.85 10.21
C LEU A 152 5.76 -3.09 10.74
N LEU A 153 5.97 -4.24 11.37
CA LEU A 153 7.30 -4.67 11.78
C LEU A 153 8.06 -5.21 10.57
N VAL A 154 9.02 -4.43 10.10
CA VAL A 154 9.88 -4.80 8.96
C VAL A 154 11.24 -5.22 9.53
N PRO A 155 11.70 -6.46 9.34
CA PRO A 155 13.02 -6.89 9.80
C PRO A 155 14.15 -6.07 9.16
N PRO A 156 15.26 -5.87 9.88
CA PRO A 156 16.44 -5.22 9.31
C PRO A 156 16.96 -6.05 8.11
N GLY A 157 17.01 -5.45 6.93
CA GLY A 157 17.43 -6.08 5.67
C GLY A 157 16.34 -6.11 4.58
N ILE A 158 15.08 -5.99 4.95
CA ILE A 158 13.99 -5.75 3.98
C ILE A 158 13.89 -4.22 3.79
N GLY A 159 14.37 -3.70 2.65
CA GLY A 159 14.23 -2.28 2.30
C GLY A 159 15.47 -1.41 2.56
N LYS A 160 16.66 -1.98 2.42
CA LYS A 160 17.91 -1.20 2.28
C LYS A 160 18.29 -1.06 0.82
#